data_4a3d3a147e3f5592ea4ad3329cd89712
#
_entry.id   4a3d3a147e3f5592ea4ad3329cd89712
#
_cell.length_a   1.000
_cell.length_b   1.000
_cell.length_c   1.000
_cell.angle_alpha   90.00
_cell.angle_beta   90.00
_cell.angle_gamma   90.00
#
_symmetry.space_group_name_H-M   'P 1'
#
loop_
_entity.id
_entity.type
_entity.pdbx_description
1 polymer ?
#
loop_
_entity_poly.entity_id
_entity_poly.type
_entity_poly.pdbx_seq_one_letter_code
_entity_poly.pdbx_strand_id
1 'polypeptide(L)'
;MIHITLGAMRYVNPKDDQLGRDHVGWDPNMGDEALFRANRGCWVLGERADREQYALLSAQGIVRQAIEIDRLVPVSGGRRAIEGRFLQAGHPVHDAYVEKPQPVEPARNPVTYFESPHAARTCGCGCGAPVTLGWFLTGHDQKALHDRVARIGTVREFIDWFDRIYTEDARTMSSKIVSITAHANDKNTCSAHGASAQCTSLIADVVLSDAGSEHVEWAVCARWLGENPDAAAWLESHPEAAARLNAS
;
A
#
# COMPACT_ATOMS: atom_id res chain seq x y z
N MET A 1 5.93 -21.20 -5.33
CA MET A 1 4.79 -20.35 -4.88
C MET A 1 4.51 -20.59 -3.40
N ILE A 2 4.03 -19.58 -2.68
CA ILE A 2 3.50 -19.73 -1.33
C ILE A 2 2.09 -20.32 -1.43
N HIS A 3 1.75 -21.25 -0.56
CA HIS A 3 0.37 -21.73 -0.38
C HIS A 3 -0.01 -21.58 1.09
N ILE A 4 -1.16 -20.98 1.35
CA ILE A 4 -1.66 -20.66 2.69
C ILE A 4 -3.05 -21.28 2.83
N THR A 5 -3.19 -22.19 3.81
CA THR A 5 -4.47 -22.81 4.14
C THR A 5 -5.17 -21.98 5.21
N LEU A 6 -6.37 -21.52 4.90
CA LEU A 6 -7.20 -20.70 5.78
C LEU A 6 -8.15 -21.57 6.60
N GLY A 7 -8.32 -21.18 7.86
CA GLY A 7 -9.42 -21.67 8.70
C GLY A 7 -10.73 -20.92 8.42
N ALA A 8 -11.79 -21.34 9.12
CA ALA A 8 -13.06 -20.60 9.11
C ALA A 8 -12.84 -19.16 9.60
N MET A 9 -13.67 -18.25 9.09
CA MET A 9 -13.66 -16.85 9.53
C MET A 9 -13.87 -16.75 11.05
N ARG A 10 -13.11 -15.88 11.67
CA ARG A 10 -13.26 -15.49 13.07
C ARG A 10 -12.99 -14.02 13.25
N TYR A 11 -13.70 -13.39 14.18
CA TYR A 11 -13.47 -12.00 14.53
C TYR A 11 -12.20 -11.85 15.38
N VAL A 12 -11.50 -10.75 15.18
CA VAL A 12 -10.36 -10.31 15.98
C VAL A 12 -10.58 -8.86 16.38
N ASN A 13 -9.95 -8.43 17.48
CA ASN A 13 -10.05 -7.04 17.88
C ASN A 13 -9.09 -6.19 17.04
N PRO A 14 -9.57 -5.20 16.27
CA PRO A 14 -8.72 -4.36 15.41
C PRO A 14 -7.61 -3.61 16.17
N LYS A 15 -7.81 -3.32 17.44
CA LYS A 15 -6.82 -2.64 18.29
C LYS A 15 -5.62 -3.54 18.64
N ASP A 16 -5.84 -4.83 18.65
CA ASP A 16 -4.82 -5.84 18.99
C ASP A 16 -4.22 -6.48 17.72
N ASP A 17 -4.87 -6.30 16.56
CA ASP A 17 -4.39 -6.81 15.29
C ASP A 17 -3.41 -5.84 14.64
N GLN A 18 -2.25 -6.35 14.26
CA GLN A 18 -1.16 -5.54 13.73
C GLN A 18 -1.44 -4.89 12.36
N LEU A 19 -2.46 -5.37 11.67
CA LEU A 19 -2.94 -4.83 10.40
C LEU A 19 -4.31 -4.15 10.54
N GLY A 20 -4.81 -4.00 11.79
CA GLY A 20 -6.09 -3.35 12.08
C GLY A 20 -7.31 -4.11 11.54
N ARG A 21 -7.19 -5.44 11.33
CA ARG A 21 -8.29 -6.25 10.82
C ARG A 21 -9.32 -6.52 11.91
N ASP A 22 -10.57 -6.64 11.54
CA ASP A 22 -11.68 -7.03 12.43
C ASP A 22 -12.01 -8.53 12.33
N HIS A 23 -11.53 -9.19 11.28
CA HIS A 23 -11.67 -10.63 11.09
C HIS A 23 -10.48 -11.22 10.31
N VAL A 24 -10.30 -12.54 10.42
CA VAL A 24 -9.32 -13.35 9.69
C VAL A 24 -9.96 -14.69 9.33
N GLY A 25 -9.39 -15.38 8.34
CA GLY A 25 -9.92 -16.64 7.83
C GLY A 25 -10.86 -16.44 6.65
N TRP A 26 -11.65 -17.45 6.32
CA TRP A 26 -12.49 -17.48 5.13
C TRP A 26 -13.96 -17.77 5.47
N ASP A 27 -14.85 -17.10 4.76
CA ASP A 27 -16.31 -17.34 4.73
C ASP A 27 -16.80 -17.36 3.27
N PRO A 28 -17.77 -18.23 2.90
CA PRO A 28 -18.27 -18.32 1.53
C PRO A 28 -18.85 -17.04 0.93
N ASN A 29 -19.26 -16.10 1.78
CA ASN A 29 -19.86 -14.83 1.35
C ASN A 29 -18.84 -13.70 1.24
N MET A 30 -17.55 -13.97 1.49
CA MET A 30 -16.51 -12.96 1.31
C MET A 30 -16.25 -12.67 -0.15
N GLY A 31 -16.24 -11.38 -0.51
CA GLY A 31 -15.68 -10.93 -1.79
C GLY A 31 -14.16 -10.94 -1.78
N ASP A 32 -13.55 -10.90 -2.97
CA ASP A 32 -12.08 -11.00 -3.15
C ASP A 32 -11.28 -9.97 -2.35
N GLU A 33 -11.73 -8.73 -2.31
CA GLU A 33 -11.07 -7.66 -1.56
C GLU A 33 -11.09 -7.93 -0.05
N ALA A 34 -12.24 -8.37 0.48
CA ALA A 34 -12.37 -8.71 1.90
C ALA A 34 -11.50 -9.93 2.26
N LEU A 35 -11.47 -10.94 1.38
CA LEU A 35 -10.63 -12.12 1.55
C LEU A 35 -9.15 -11.76 1.58
N PHE A 36 -8.70 -10.91 0.64
CA PHE A 36 -7.32 -10.42 0.61
C PHE A 36 -6.98 -9.65 1.89
N ARG A 37 -7.76 -8.65 2.26
CA ARG A 37 -7.51 -7.82 3.43
C ARG A 37 -7.46 -8.63 4.72
N ALA A 38 -8.39 -9.56 4.90
CA ALA A 38 -8.45 -10.42 6.09
C ALA A 38 -7.23 -11.35 6.22
N ASN A 39 -6.63 -11.77 5.08
CA ASN A 39 -5.65 -12.86 5.09
C ASN A 39 -4.26 -12.52 4.53
N ARG A 40 -4.02 -11.27 4.11
CA ARG A 40 -2.71 -10.85 3.58
C ARG A 40 -1.57 -10.91 4.60
N GLY A 41 -1.82 -11.10 5.89
CA GLY A 41 -0.73 -10.97 6.83
C GLY A 41 -0.81 -11.66 8.16
N CYS A 42 0.29 -11.40 8.87
CA CYS A 42 0.70 -12.01 10.13
C CYS A 42 1.11 -13.49 9.98
N TRP A 43 1.70 -13.83 8.85
CA TRP A 43 2.21 -15.18 8.57
C TRP A 43 3.67 -15.35 9.00
N VAL A 44 4.05 -16.55 9.40
CA VAL A 44 5.45 -16.92 9.60
C VAL A 44 6.02 -17.28 8.22
N LEU A 45 6.68 -16.31 7.60
CA LEU A 45 7.29 -16.45 6.27
C LEU A 45 8.82 -16.38 6.40
N GLY A 46 9.50 -17.48 6.13
CA GLY A 46 10.96 -17.55 6.13
C GLY A 46 11.58 -16.92 4.87
N GLU A 47 12.90 -16.96 4.77
CA GLU A 47 13.68 -16.40 3.64
C GLU A 47 13.27 -16.93 2.26
N ARG A 48 12.77 -18.17 2.18
CA ARG A 48 12.26 -18.72 0.92
C ARG A 48 11.16 -17.83 0.34
N ALA A 49 10.31 -17.24 1.18
CA ALA A 49 9.21 -16.39 0.73
C ALA A 49 9.66 -15.16 -0.07
N ASP A 50 10.88 -14.66 0.16
CA ASP A 50 11.42 -13.50 -0.56
C ASP A 50 11.65 -13.75 -2.05
N ARG A 51 11.69 -15.03 -2.45
CA ARG A 51 11.87 -15.44 -3.85
C ARG A 51 10.55 -15.75 -4.54
N GLU A 52 9.46 -15.82 -3.77
CA GLU A 52 8.15 -16.20 -4.30
C GLU A 52 7.42 -14.99 -4.86
N GLN A 53 6.82 -15.16 -6.01
CA GLN A 53 6.12 -14.09 -6.72
C GLN A 53 4.61 -14.16 -6.51
N TYR A 54 4.10 -15.33 -6.14
CA TYR A 54 2.68 -15.58 -5.98
C TYR A 54 2.38 -16.33 -4.70
N ALA A 55 1.21 -16.03 -4.13
CA ALA A 55 0.63 -16.77 -3.03
C ALA A 55 -0.77 -17.24 -3.39
N LEU A 56 -1.14 -18.44 -2.95
CA LEU A 56 -2.49 -18.98 -3.05
C LEU A 56 -3.11 -19.04 -1.66
N LEU A 57 -4.33 -18.58 -1.53
CA LEU A 57 -5.17 -18.75 -0.35
C LEU A 57 -6.18 -19.86 -0.59
N SER A 58 -6.15 -20.92 0.22
CA SER A 58 -7.07 -22.05 0.11
C SER A 58 -7.93 -22.18 1.35
N ALA A 59 -9.17 -22.57 1.17
CA ALA A 59 -10.09 -22.91 2.25
C ALA A 59 -10.92 -24.13 1.83
N GLN A 60 -11.13 -25.05 2.77
CA GLN A 60 -11.88 -26.29 2.53
C GLN A 60 -11.37 -27.10 1.33
N GLY A 61 -10.04 -27.14 1.16
CA GLY A 61 -9.42 -27.92 0.08
C GLY A 61 -9.45 -27.27 -1.31
N ILE A 62 -10.02 -26.07 -1.44
CA ILE A 62 -10.14 -25.33 -2.71
C ILE A 62 -9.36 -24.02 -2.62
N VAL A 63 -8.65 -23.68 -3.68
CA VAL A 63 -7.99 -22.38 -3.82
C VAL A 63 -9.06 -21.32 -4.04
N ARG A 64 -9.14 -20.34 -3.15
CA ARG A 64 -10.12 -19.26 -3.20
C ARG A 64 -9.59 -18.00 -3.84
N GLN A 65 -8.29 -17.78 -3.73
CA GLN A 65 -7.68 -16.57 -4.27
C GLN A 65 -6.21 -16.82 -4.62
N ALA A 66 -5.75 -16.18 -5.68
CA ALA A 66 -4.35 -16.08 -6.07
C ALA A 66 -3.89 -14.64 -5.92
N ILE A 67 -2.71 -14.44 -5.35
CA ILE A 67 -2.14 -13.12 -5.04
C ILE A 67 -0.81 -13.01 -5.78
N GLU A 68 -0.59 -11.89 -6.44
CA GLU A 68 0.73 -11.45 -6.90
C GLU A 68 1.40 -10.65 -5.78
N ILE A 69 2.61 -11.05 -5.40
CA ILE A 69 3.36 -10.44 -4.31
C ILE A 69 4.22 -9.31 -4.86
N ASP A 70 3.99 -8.09 -4.39
CA ASP A 70 4.88 -6.96 -4.69
C ASP A 70 6.05 -6.94 -3.72
N ARG A 71 5.76 -7.10 -2.43
CA ARG A 71 6.76 -7.22 -1.36
C ARG A 71 6.20 -7.89 -0.11
N LEU A 72 7.11 -8.36 0.74
CA LEU A 72 6.79 -8.87 2.06
C LEU A 72 7.23 -7.85 3.11
N VAL A 73 6.30 -7.37 3.92
CA VAL A 73 6.58 -6.37 4.95
C VAL A 73 6.64 -7.04 6.33
N PRO A 74 7.64 -6.70 7.16
CA PRO A 74 7.69 -7.20 8.52
C PRO A 74 6.55 -6.63 9.35
N VAL A 75 5.98 -7.47 10.22
CA VAL A 75 5.06 -7.11 11.28
C VAL A 75 5.61 -7.62 12.60
N SER A 76 5.06 -7.21 13.75
CA SER A 76 5.65 -7.59 15.04
C SER A 76 5.66 -9.11 15.26
N GLY A 77 6.51 -9.58 16.18
CA GLY A 77 6.61 -11.00 16.51
C GLY A 77 7.27 -11.88 15.44
N GLY A 78 8.14 -11.31 14.57
CA GLY A 78 8.83 -12.05 13.52
C GLY A 78 7.92 -12.56 12.40
N ARG A 79 6.73 -11.99 12.30
CA ARG A 79 5.76 -12.31 11.26
C ARG A 79 5.86 -11.32 10.10
N ARG A 80 5.24 -11.67 8.98
CA ARG A 80 5.28 -10.84 7.75
C ARG A 80 3.89 -10.76 7.13
N ALA A 81 3.64 -9.66 6.45
CA ALA A 81 2.44 -9.44 5.64
C ALA A 81 2.81 -9.39 4.16
N ILE A 82 1.89 -9.85 3.32
CA ILE A 82 1.99 -9.77 1.87
C ILE A 82 1.40 -8.43 1.44
N GLU A 83 2.17 -7.61 0.76
CA GLU A 83 1.69 -6.50 -0.03
C GLU A 83 1.69 -6.89 -1.49
N GLY A 84 0.62 -6.55 -2.18
CA GLY A 84 0.39 -6.97 -3.55
C GLY A 84 -1.06 -6.85 -3.93
N ARG A 85 -1.45 -7.57 -4.97
CA ARG A 85 -2.82 -7.58 -5.49
C ARG A 85 -3.32 -8.99 -5.70
N PHE A 86 -4.61 -9.21 -5.51
CA PHE A 86 -5.21 -10.46 -5.93
C PHE A 86 -5.41 -10.48 -7.45
N LEU A 87 -5.27 -11.65 -8.03
CA LEU A 87 -5.33 -11.87 -9.47
C LEU A 87 -6.78 -12.11 -9.90
N GLN A 88 -7.11 -11.65 -11.10
CA GLN A 88 -8.41 -11.84 -11.73
C GLN A 88 -8.36 -12.91 -12.81
N ALA A 89 -9.54 -13.38 -13.24
CA ALA A 89 -9.70 -14.27 -14.39
C ALA A 89 -8.99 -13.70 -15.64
N GLY A 90 -8.33 -14.58 -16.39
CA GLY A 90 -7.45 -14.23 -17.51
C GLY A 90 -5.96 -14.17 -17.13
N HIS A 91 -5.62 -14.13 -15.86
CA HIS A 91 -4.23 -14.28 -15.44
C HIS A 91 -3.84 -15.77 -15.34
N PRO A 92 -2.70 -16.22 -15.91
CA PRO A 92 -2.33 -17.63 -15.96
C PRO A 92 -2.33 -18.34 -14.60
N VAL A 93 -1.89 -17.67 -13.53
CA VAL A 93 -1.89 -18.23 -12.18
C VAL A 93 -3.30 -18.33 -11.62
N HIS A 94 -4.17 -17.31 -11.84
CA HIS A 94 -5.56 -17.37 -11.45
C HIS A 94 -6.25 -18.56 -12.14
N ASP A 95 -6.17 -18.61 -13.45
CA ASP A 95 -6.88 -19.61 -14.27
C ASP A 95 -6.36 -21.04 -14.04
N ALA A 96 -5.09 -21.17 -13.61
CA ALA A 96 -4.52 -22.46 -13.26
C ALA A 96 -5.01 -22.99 -11.91
N TYR A 97 -5.29 -22.13 -10.93
CA TYR A 97 -5.47 -22.58 -9.54
C TYR A 97 -6.79 -22.16 -8.89
N VAL A 98 -7.34 -20.97 -9.17
CA VAL A 98 -8.54 -20.49 -8.47
C VAL A 98 -9.74 -21.34 -8.78
N GLU A 99 -10.56 -21.61 -7.76
CA GLU A 99 -11.71 -22.51 -7.76
C GLU A 99 -11.36 -23.98 -8.13
N LYS A 100 -10.10 -24.38 -7.93
CA LYS A 100 -9.64 -25.75 -8.12
C LYS A 100 -9.09 -26.32 -6.80
N PRO A 101 -8.92 -27.67 -6.73
CA PRO A 101 -8.31 -28.31 -5.58
C PRO A 101 -6.94 -27.69 -5.24
N GLN A 102 -6.67 -27.54 -3.95
CA GLN A 102 -5.39 -27.02 -3.49
C GLN A 102 -4.22 -27.89 -3.99
N PRO A 103 -3.10 -27.27 -4.39
CA PRO A 103 -1.97 -28.01 -5.01
C PRO A 103 -1.11 -28.78 -4.03
N VAL A 104 -1.30 -28.57 -2.73
CA VAL A 104 -0.50 -29.20 -1.66
C VAL A 104 -1.45 -29.77 -0.61
N GLU A 105 -1.16 -30.97 -0.15
CA GLU A 105 -1.92 -31.60 0.93
C GLU A 105 -1.86 -30.74 2.21
N PRO A 106 -2.96 -30.74 2.99
CA PRO A 106 -3.02 -30.03 4.24
C PRO A 106 -1.90 -30.44 5.20
N ALA A 107 -1.16 -29.47 5.71
CA ALA A 107 -0.09 -29.67 6.66
C ALA A 107 -0.42 -29.01 8.00
N ARG A 108 0.27 -29.42 9.07
CA ARG A 108 0.16 -28.79 10.40
C ARG A 108 0.49 -27.29 10.34
N ASN A 109 1.46 -26.92 9.50
CA ASN A 109 1.76 -25.51 9.23
C ASN A 109 0.82 -25.01 8.11
N PRO A 110 0.04 -23.95 8.33
CA PRO A 110 -0.82 -23.42 7.29
C PRO A 110 -0.07 -22.82 6.09
N VAL A 111 1.20 -22.46 6.26
CA VAL A 111 2.06 -21.96 5.20
C VAL A 111 2.92 -23.08 4.64
N THR A 112 2.80 -23.35 3.37
CA THR A 112 3.58 -24.33 2.61
C THR A 112 4.11 -23.71 1.33
N TYR A 113 5.00 -24.42 0.63
CA TYR A 113 5.62 -23.98 -0.62
C TYR A 113 5.60 -25.10 -1.64
N PHE A 114 5.36 -24.76 -2.89
CA PHE A 114 5.42 -25.71 -3.99
C PHE A 114 5.98 -25.05 -5.26
N GLU A 115 6.49 -25.87 -6.17
CA GLU A 115 6.96 -25.42 -7.47
C GLU A 115 5.79 -25.40 -8.45
N SER A 116 5.64 -24.32 -9.19
CA SER A 116 4.57 -24.15 -10.17
C SER A 116 5.13 -23.73 -11.53
N PRO A 117 4.70 -24.37 -12.62
CA PRO A 117 5.09 -23.93 -13.96
C PRO A 117 4.51 -22.55 -14.33
N HIS A 118 3.49 -22.09 -13.60
CA HIS A 118 2.85 -20.79 -13.82
C HIS A 118 3.48 -19.66 -13.00
N ALA A 119 4.51 -19.96 -12.17
CA ALA A 119 5.18 -18.98 -11.33
C ALA A 119 6.18 -18.08 -12.08
N ALA A 120 6.54 -18.44 -13.31
CA ALA A 120 7.48 -17.64 -14.08
C ALA A 120 6.79 -16.37 -14.60
N ARG A 121 7.23 -15.21 -14.11
CA ARG A 121 6.87 -13.92 -14.72
C ARG A 121 7.58 -13.76 -16.05
N THR A 122 6.92 -13.11 -16.99
CA THR A 122 7.60 -12.54 -18.15
C THR A 122 8.10 -11.13 -17.83
N CYS A 123 9.23 -10.77 -18.40
CA CYS A 123 9.83 -9.46 -18.19
C CYS A 123 8.85 -8.32 -18.52
N GLY A 124 8.67 -7.39 -17.59
CA GLY A 124 7.75 -6.25 -17.73
C GLY A 124 8.07 -5.27 -18.88
N CYS A 125 9.22 -5.44 -19.54
CA CYS A 125 9.52 -4.71 -20.77
C CYS A 125 8.78 -5.25 -22.01
N GLY A 126 8.12 -6.42 -21.91
CA GLY A 126 7.41 -7.05 -23.03
C GLY A 126 8.28 -7.91 -23.95
N CYS A 127 9.54 -8.21 -23.59
CA CYS A 127 10.42 -9.07 -24.41
C CYS A 127 10.05 -10.57 -24.33
N GLY A 128 9.12 -10.97 -23.46
CA GLY A 128 8.66 -12.35 -23.29
C GLY A 128 9.63 -13.26 -22.51
N ALA A 129 10.83 -12.77 -22.15
CA ALA A 129 11.78 -13.58 -21.40
C ALA A 129 11.35 -13.79 -19.95
N PRO A 130 11.53 -15.00 -19.37
CA PRO A 130 11.14 -15.27 -17.99
C PRO A 130 12.03 -14.50 -17.00
N VAL A 131 11.43 -14.04 -15.92
CA VAL A 131 12.12 -13.36 -14.82
C VAL A 131 11.94 -14.16 -13.56
N THR A 132 13.04 -14.50 -12.90
CA THR A 132 13.05 -15.27 -11.65
C THR A 132 13.03 -14.39 -10.40
N LEU A 133 13.41 -13.12 -10.54
CA LEU A 133 13.45 -12.16 -9.43
C LEU A 133 13.10 -10.77 -9.94
N GLY A 134 12.13 -10.12 -9.27
CA GLY A 134 11.68 -8.78 -9.66
C GLY A 134 10.75 -8.74 -10.87
N TRP A 135 10.61 -7.57 -11.47
CA TRP A 135 9.71 -7.30 -12.61
C TRP A 135 10.43 -7.28 -13.96
N PHE A 136 11.73 -7.08 -13.96
CA PHE A 136 12.53 -6.88 -15.14
C PHE A 136 13.81 -7.70 -15.09
N LEU A 137 14.30 -8.14 -16.22
CA LEU A 137 15.69 -8.56 -16.37
C LEU A 137 16.60 -7.35 -16.17
N THR A 138 17.85 -7.58 -15.78
CA THR A 138 18.83 -6.52 -15.58
C THR A 138 18.89 -5.58 -16.79
N GLY A 139 18.66 -4.28 -16.56
CA GLY A 139 18.65 -3.25 -17.60
C GLY A 139 17.38 -3.17 -18.45
N HIS A 140 16.42 -4.10 -18.30
CA HIS A 140 15.17 -4.09 -19.06
C HIS A 140 14.12 -3.14 -18.45
N ASP A 141 14.30 -2.69 -17.24
CA ASP A 141 13.56 -1.61 -16.61
C ASP A 141 13.75 -0.28 -17.38
N GLN A 142 15.00 0.07 -17.68
CA GLN A 142 15.32 1.24 -18.48
C GLN A 142 14.75 1.12 -19.91
N LYS A 143 14.89 -0.06 -20.54
CA LYS A 143 14.27 -0.32 -21.82
C LYS A 143 12.75 -0.12 -21.78
N ALA A 144 12.09 -0.66 -20.76
CA ALA A 144 10.65 -0.52 -20.59
C ALA A 144 10.22 0.94 -20.40
N LEU A 145 11.03 1.73 -19.68
CA LEU A 145 10.81 3.17 -19.53
C LEU A 145 10.97 3.90 -20.86
N HIS A 146 12.08 3.69 -21.55
CA HIS A 146 12.35 4.33 -22.82
C HIS A 146 11.30 4.00 -23.89
N ASP A 147 10.87 2.74 -23.99
CA ASP A 147 9.84 2.32 -24.94
C ASP A 147 8.48 2.99 -24.66
N ARG A 148 8.18 3.30 -23.39
CA ARG A 148 6.96 4.02 -23.00
C ARG A 148 7.07 5.52 -23.24
N VAL A 149 8.21 6.11 -22.89
CA VAL A 149 8.51 7.52 -23.17
C VAL A 149 8.45 7.79 -24.68
N ALA A 150 9.04 6.91 -25.50
CA ALA A 150 9.01 7.04 -26.95
C ALA A 150 7.61 7.01 -27.57
N ARG A 151 6.60 6.46 -26.87
CA ARG A 151 5.19 6.51 -27.29
C ARG A 151 4.53 7.86 -27.05
N ILE A 152 5.05 8.62 -26.10
CA ILE A 152 4.57 9.98 -25.78
C ILE A 152 5.27 11.01 -26.66
N GLY A 153 6.54 10.74 -27.01
CA GLY A 153 7.37 11.62 -27.81
C GLY A 153 8.82 11.63 -27.36
N THR A 154 9.40 12.83 -27.25
CA THR A 154 10.74 13.02 -26.70
C THR A 154 10.74 12.93 -25.19
N VAL A 155 11.91 12.71 -24.57
CA VAL A 155 12.08 12.75 -23.11
C VAL A 155 11.60 14.08 -22.53
N ARG A 156 11.81 15.19 -23.25
CA ARG A 156 11.33 16.51 -22.84
C ARG A 156 9.80 16.58 -22.79
N GLU A 157 9.14 16.11 -23.85
CA GLU A 157 7.67 16.07 -23.90
C GLU A 157 7.08 15.17 -22.80
N PHE A 158 7.78 14.05 -22.49
CA PHE A 158 7.40 13.21 -21.36
C PHE A 158 7.52 13.97 -20.02
N ILE A 159 8.63 14.69 -19.79
CA ILE A 159 8.84 15.47 -18.57
C ILE A 159 7.77 16.56 -18.46
N ASP A 160 7.53 17.32 -19.54
CA ASP A 160 6.52 18.37 -19.57
C ASP A 160 5.09 17.82 -19.33
N TRP A 161 4.80 16.63 -19.86
CA TRP A 161 3.54 15.93 -19.62
C TRP A 161 3.43 15.45 -18.16
N PHE A 162 4.48 14.82 -17.64
CA PHE A 162 4.54 14.32 -16.26
C PHE A 162 4.39 15.44 -15.25
N ASP A 163 5.15 16.52 -15.42
CA ASP A 163 5.09 17.69 -14.53
C ASP A 163 3.71 18.35 -14.54
N ARG A 164 3.04 18.38 -15.70
CA ARG A 164 1.68 18.90 -15.82
C ARG A 164 0.69 18.07 -15.03
N ILE A 165 0.68 16.75 -15.22
CA ILE A 165 -0.23 15.83 -14.51
C ILE A 165 0.08 15.84 -13.02
N TYR A 166 1.34 15.74 -12.63
CA TYR A 166 1.73 15.73 -11.21
C TYR A 166 1.47 17.06 -10.51
N THR A 167 1.61 18.19 -11.21
CA THR A 167 1.25 19.50 -10.63
C THR A 167 -0.25 19.74 -10.63
N GLU A 168 -1.00 19.23 -11.60
CA GLU A 168 -2.46 19.28 -11.60
C GLU A 168 -3.05 18.33 -10.56
N ASP A 169 -2.56 17.09 -10.45
CA ASP A 169 -2.98 16.13 -9.42
C ASP A 169 -2.54 16.56 -8.01
N ALA A 170 -1.34 17.14 -7.86
CA ALA A 170 -0.92 17.72 -6.58
C ALA A 170 -1.79 18.94 -6.19
N ARG A 171 -2.37 19.66 -7.13
CA ARG A 171 -3.34 20.74 -6.87
C ARG A 171 -4.76 20.21 -6.65
N THR A 172 -5.14 19.08 -7.28
CA THR A 172 -6.44 18.41 -7.06
C THR A 172 -6.44 17.49 -5.86
N MET A 173 -5.29 16.99 -5.43
CA MET A 173 -5.08 16.37 -4.12
C MET A 173 -4.75 17.42 -3.04
N SER A 174 -5.00 18.68 -3.28
CA SER A 174 -5.01 19.70 -2.25
C SER A 174 -6.08 19.32 -1.24
N SER A 175 -5.66 18.59 -0.22
CA SER A 175 -6.50 18.33 0.95
C SER A 175 -6.95 19.68 1.47
N LYS A 176 -8.23 19.96 1.32
CA LYS A 176 -8.77 21.27 1.70
C LYS A 176 -8.60 21.43 3.20
N ILE A 177 -7.94 22.48 3.62
CA ILE A 177 -7.79 22.78 5.05
C ILE A 177 -9.16 23.09 5.61
N VAL A 178 -9.61 22.31 6.56
CA VAL A 178 -10.89 22.44 7.27
C VAL A 178 -10.73 23.35 8.47
N SER A 179 -9.65 23.13 9.24
CA SER A 179 -9.34 23.96 10.41
C SER A 179 -7.86 23.98 10.73
N ILE A 180 -7.40 25.08 11.33
CA ILE A 180 -6.08 25.21 11.96
C ILE A 180 -6.32 25.69 13.39
N THR A 181 -5.82 24.91 14.36
CA THR A 181 -5.92 25.24 15.80
C THR A 181 -4.55 25.20 16.44
N ALA A 182 -4.36 25.86 17.58
CA ALA A 182 -3.13 25.77 18.34
C ALA A 182 -2.89 24.32 18.78
N HIS A 183 -1.64 23.85 18.69
CA HIS A 183 -1.30 22.48 19.02
C HIS A 183 -1.59 22.16 20.49
N ALA A 184 -2.42 21.15 20.72
CA ALA A 184 -2.88 20.75 22.05
C ALA A 184 -2.74 19.25 22.33
N ASN A 185 -2.17 18.51 21.38
CA ASN A 185 -2.06 17.04 21.43
C ASN A 185 -0.68 16.57 21.92
N ASP A 186 -0.61 15.34 22.44
CA ASP A 186 0.64 14.68 22.87
C ASP A 186 1.55 14.24 21.71
N LYS A 187 1.28 14.69 20.48
CA LYS A 187 2.11 14.39 19.32
C LYS A 187 3.41 15.21 19.39
N ASN A 188 4.53 14.52 19.39
CA ASN A 188 5.89 15.14 19.45
C ASN A 188 6.60 15.15 18.10
N THR A 189 5.93 14.78 17.02
CA THR A 189 6.51 14.64 15.68
C THR A 189 5.67 15.39 14.67
N CYS A 190 6.32 16.25 13.89
CA CYS A 190 5.67 16.99 12.81
C CYS A 190 5.16 16.01 11.73
N SER A 191 3.88 16.03 11.45
CA SER A 191 3.26 15.14 10.47
C SER A 191 3.77 15.38 9.04
N ALA A 192 4.16 16.61 8.72
CA ALA A 192 4.67 16.98 7.40
C ALA A 192 6.14 16.59 7.17
N HIS A 193 6.97 16.65 8.21
CA HIS A 193 8.41 16.43 8.08
C HIS A 193 8.92 15.16 8.76
N GLY A 194 8.03 14.43 9.42
CA GLY A 194 8.41 13.23 10.17
C GLY A 194 9.33 13.53 11.35
N ALA A 195 10.15 12.56 11.75
CA ALA A 195 11.15 12.71 12.82
C ALA A 195 12.40 13.52 12.41
N SER A 196 12.27 14.49 11.50
CA SER A 196 13.36 15.35 11.06
C SER A 196 13.84 16.24 12.19
N ALA A 197 15.15 16.28 12.43
CA ALA A 197 15.80 17.11 13.44
C ALA A 197 15.62 18.63 13.24
N GLN A 198 14.94 19.07 12.18
CA GLN A 198 14.73 20.49 11.88
C GLN A 198 13.40 21.05 12.42
N CYS A 199 12.53 20.20 12.95
CA CYS A 199 11.26 20.63 13.56
C CYS A 199 11.43 20.73 15.07
N THR A 200 11.69 21.92 15.59
CA THR A 200 11.99 22.15 17.01
C THR A 200 10.76 22.31 17.90
N SER A 201 9.59 22.62 17.33
CA SER A 201 8.33 22.72 18.07
C SER A 201 7.13 22.60 17.15
N LEU A 202 6.11 21.89 17.60
CA LEU A 202 4.80 21.86 16.96
C LEU A 202 4.00 23.06 17.47
N ILE A 203 3.34 23.78 16.57
CA ILE A 203 2.59 24.97 16.94
C ILE A 203 1.11 24.89 16.56
N ALA A 204 0.74 24.01 15.63
CA ALA A 204 -0.64 23.90 15.17
C ALA A 204 -1.07 22.47 14.86
N ASP A 205 -2.35 22.21 15.06
CA ASP A 205 -3.05 21.02 14.57
C ASP A 205 -3.90 21.45 13.36
N VAL A 206 -3.67 20.81 12.21
CA VAL A 206 -4.34 21.11 10.94
C VAL A 206 -5.23 19.92 10.59
N VAL A 207 -6.50 20.18 10.40
CA VAL A 207 -7.46 19.18 9.89
C VAL A 207 -7.59 19.35 8.39
N LEU A 208 -7.28 18.30 7.67
CA LEU A 208 -7.37 18.20 6.22
C LEU A 208 -8.57 17.32 5.85
N SER A 209 -9.35 17.77 4.87
CA SER A 209 -10.41 16.99 4.24
C SER A 209 -9.90 16.46 2.91
N ASP A 210 -9.88 15.17 2.74
CA ASP A 210 -9.66 14.54 1.44
C ASP A 210 -10.97 14.48 0.64
N ALA A 211 -10.89 14.37 -0.69
CA ALA A 211 -12.04 14.31 -1.60
C ALA A 211 -13.04 13.17 -1.30
N GLY A 212 -12.71 12.28 -0.33
CA GLY A 212 -13.51 11.12 0.11
C GLY A 212 -14.14 11.21 1.51
N SER A 213 -14.16 12.38 2.17
CA SER A 213 -14.80 12.57 3.49
C SER A 213 -14.04 12.12 4.73
N GLU A 214 -12.79 11.71 4.65
CA GLU A 214 -11.97 11.48 5.84
C GLU A 214 -11.27 12.77 6.28
N HIS A 215 -11.43 13.11 7.57
CA HIS A 215 -10.68 14.18 8.20
C HIS A 215 -9.40 13.61 8.80
N VAL A 216 -8.26 14.06 8.30
CA VAL A 216 -6.94 13.69 8.83
C VAL A 216 -6.38 14.86 9.62
N GLU A 217 -6.02 14.62 10.88
CA GLU A 217 -5.42 15.61 11.77
C GLU A 217 -3.90 15.54 11.71
N TRP A 218 -3.26 16.64 11.36
CA TRP A 218 -1.82 16.82 11.29
C TRP A 218 -1.31 17.77 12.36
N ALA A 219 -0.34 17.34 13.15
CA ALA A 219 0.42 18.24 14.01
C ALA A 219 1.59 18.83 13.20
N VAL A 220 1.65 20.14 13.07
CA VAL A 220 2.60 20.82 12.19
C VAL A 220 3.44 21.87 12.92
N CYS A 221 4.66 22.12 12.40
CA CYS A 221 5.58 23.12 12.91
C CYS A 221 5.39 24.48 12.21
N ALA A 222 5.97 25.53 12.79
CA ALA A 222 5.95 26.88 12.25
C ALA A 222 6.46 26.97 10.81
N ARG A 223 7.48 26.18 10.48
CA ARG A 223 8.06 26.13 9.14
C ARG A 223 7.01 25.68 8.11
N TRP A 224 6.29 24.60 8.38
CA TRP A 224 5.27 24.11 7.46
C TRP A 224 4.16 25.13 7.23
N LEU A 225 3.71 25.80 8.31
CA LEU A 225 2.68 26.86 8.17
C LEU A 225 3.15 28.02 7.31
N GLY A 226 4.43 28.41 7.45
CA GLY A 226 5.00 29.52 6.66
C GLY A 226 5.31 29.18 5.21
N GLU A 227 5.58 27.91 4.92
CA GLU A 227 5.92 27.42 3.57
C GLU A 227 4.67 26.94 2.79
N ASN A 228 3.51 26.71 3.46
CA ASN A 228 2.30 26.21 2.83
C ASN A 228 1.35 27.35 2.42
N PRO A 229 1.16 27.60 1.12
CA PRO A 229 0.33 28.70 0.62
C PRO A 229 -1.16 28.56 0.98
N ASP A 230 -1.66 27.32 1.08
CA ASP A 230 -3.06 27.07 1.42
C ASP A 230 -3.32 27.35 2.90
N ALA A 231 -2.35 27.04 3.77
CA ALA A 231 -2.40 27.39 5.18
C ALA A 231 -2.36 28.92 5.39
N ALA A 232 -1.51 29.61 4.64
CA ALA A 232 -1.45 31.06 4.67
C ALA A 232 -2.79 31.72 4.24
N ALA A 233 -3.34 31.28 3.10
CA ALA A 233 -4.63 31.75 2.61
C ALA A 233 -5.79 31.43 3.58
N TRP A 234 -5.76 30.26 4.22
CA TRP A 234 -6.76 29.90 5.23
C TRP A 234 -6.68 30.81 6.45
N LEU A 235 -5.47 31.07 6.98
CA LEU A 235 -5.24 31.94 8.13
C LEU A 235 -5.61 33.40 7.82
N GLU A 236 -5.37 33.89 6.61
CA GLU A 236 -5.82 35.22 6.17
C GLU A 236 -7.35 35.35 6.21
N SER A 237 -8.04 34.28 5.83
CA SER A 237 -9.51 34.24 5.87
C SER A 237 -10.10 33.99 7.27
N HIS A 238 -9.25 33.58 8.25
CA HIS A 238 -9.66 33.27 9.63
C HIS A 238 -8.76 34.01 10.66
N PRO A 239 -8.85 35.34 10.77
CA PRO A 239 -7.95 36.14 11.60
C PRO A 239 -7.99 35.78 13.09
N GLU A 240 -9.11 35.24 13.59
CA GLU A 240 -9.23 34.79 14.97
C GLU A 240 -8.34 33.55 15.27
N ALA A 241 -8.22 32.62 14.30
CA ALA A 241 -7.35 31.47 14.41
C ALA A 241 -5.87 31.91 14.37
N ALA A 242 -5.52 32.82 13.47
CA ALA A 242 -4.18 33.40 13.38
C ALA A 242 -3.77 34.10 14.69
N ALA A 243 -4.68 34.85 15.32
CA ALA A 243 -4.42 35.51 16.61
C ALA A 243 -4.16 34.50 17.73
N ARG A 244 -4.85 33.37 17.77
CA ARG A 244 -4.65 32.29 18.77
C ARG A 244 -3.30 31.60 18.61
N LEU A 245 -2.88 31.35 17.37
CA LEU A 245 -1.56 30.75 17.09
C LEU A 245 -0.40 31.67 17.51
N ASN A 246 -0.56 32.96 17.39
CA ASN A 246 0.47 33.92 17.81
C ASN A 246 0.52 34.18 19.31
N ALA A 247 -0.48 33.72 20.06
CA ALA A 247 -0.59 33.87 21.52
C ALA A 247 -0.11 32.63 22.29
N SER A 248 0.21 31.53 21.60
CA SER A 248 0.70 30.24 22.13
C SER A 248 2.22 30.15 22.06
#